data_4a956091ec04b7276e6a38b7b29539bd
#
_entry.id   4a956091ec04b7276e6a38b7b29539bd
#
_cell.length_a   1.000
_cell.length_b   1.000
_cell.length_c   1.000
_cell.angle_alpha   90.00
_cell.angle_beta   90.00
_cell.angle_gamma   90.00
#
_symmetry.space_group_name_H-M   'P 1'
#
loop_
_entity.id
_entity.type
_entity.pdbx_description
1 polymer ?
#
loop_
_entity_poly.entity_id
_entity_poly.type
_entity_poly.pdbx_seq_one_letter_code
_entity_poly.pdbx_strand_id
1 'polypeptide(L)'
;MTVKKVVPGLLLSLTLLVSSLALLGCGPSIYDTYAYGKEYDPRQHEYVIGVTDLISIQVYKSPDISLMAGMVRPDGVVTIPLVGDVIVAGKTPSVVREELKKRFSEYVKDATINITVAGFNSYRFLVSGFANKPGSYSQKFFVTVSEALAMAGGPNKFAGDQIIIYRADKDGHVRQIPVSYKMIMAGKRPEMDVCIVAGDSIVIQ
;
A
#
# COMPACT_ATOMS: atom_id res chain seq x y z
N MET A 1 30.36 -74.17 -17.01
CA MET A 1 30.40 -72.65 -17.05
C MET A 1 29.15 -72.13 -17.67
N THR A 2 28.19 -71.69 -16.87
CA THR A 2 26.85 -71.29 -17.35
C THR A 2 26.78 -69.75 -17.34
N VAL A 3 26.83 -69.12 -18.48
CA VAL A 3 26.74 -67.68 -18.64
C VAL A 3 25.23 -67.31 -18.58
N LYS A 4 24.83 -66.63 -17.48
CA LYS A 4 23.47 -66.07 -17.38
C LYS A 4 23.30 -64.88 -18.37
N LYS A 5 22.40 -65.06 -19.35
CA LYS A 5 21.96 -63.99 -20.24
C LYS A 5 21.23 -62.91 -19.44
N VAL A 6 21.79 -61.70 -19.39
CA VAL A 6 21.15 -60.50 -18.83
C VAL A 6 20.10 -60.05 -19.83
N VAL A 7 18.86 -59.96 -19.43
CA VAL A 7 17.73 -59.56 -20.24
C VAL A 7 17.77 -58.03 -20.44
N PRO A 8 17.92 -57.51 -21.68
CA PRO A 8 18.11 -56.08 -21.93
C PRO A 8 16.85 -55.21 -21.67
N GLY A 9 15.69 -55.82 -21.45
CA GLY A 9 14.43 -55.13 -21.19
C GLY A 9 14.32 -54.45 -19.80
N LEU A 10 15.09 -54.94 -18.80
CA LEU A 10 14.99 -54.42 -17.44
C LEU A 10 15.76 -53.10 -17.21
N LEU A 11 16.79 -52.87 -18.01
CA LEU A 11 17.57 -51.61 -17.97
C LEU A 11 16.85 -50.46 -18.69
N LEU A 12 16.05 -50.76 -19.73
CA LEU A 12 15.30 -49.73 -20.46
C LEU A 12 14.10 -49.18 -19.65
N SER A 13 13.46 -50.06 -18.82
CA SER A 13 12.34 -49.63 -17.97
C SER A 13 12.80 -48.75 -16.79
N LEU A 14 14.01 -48.99 -16.26
CA LEU A 14 14.55 -48.21 -15.15
C LEU A 14 14.99 -46.81 -15.58
N THR A 15 15.50 -46.64 -16.82
CA THR A 15 15.88 -45.33 -17.35
C THR A 15 14.66 -44.44 -17.68
N LEU A 16 13.52 -45.02 -18.12
CA LEU A 16 12.27 -44.29 -18.34
C LEU A 16 11.66 -43.83 -17.01
N LEU A 17 11.77 -44.61 -15.92
CA LEU A 17 11.21 -44.23 -14.62
C LEU A 17 11.97 -43.05 -13.96
N VAL A 18 13.30 -42.97 -14.15
CA VAL A 18 14.12 -41.88 -13.64
C VAL A 18 13.92 -40.59 -14.42
N SER A 19 13.63 -40.69 -15.72
CA SER A 19 13.34 -39.51 -16.57
C SER A 19 11.99 -38.83 -16.24
N SER A 20 10.99 -39.55 -15.74
CA SER A 20 9.68 -38.99 -15.36
C SER A 20 9.69 -38.28 -14.03
N LEU A 21 10.70 -38.53 -13.16
CA LEU A 21 10.80 -37.86 -11.85
C LEU A 21 11.45 -36.49 -11.92
N ALA A 22 12.12 -36.15 -13.03
CA ALA A 22 12.78 -34.86 -13.21
C ALA A 22 11.81 -33.71 -13.64
N LEU A 23 10.53 -34.01 -13.92
CA LEU A 23 9.52 -33.00 -14.34
C LEU A 23 8.64 -32.46 -13.22
N LEU A 24 8.90 -32.83 -11.96
CA LEU A 24 8.09 -32.46 -10.79
C LEU A 24 8.62 -31.27 -10.00
N GLY A 25 9.38 -30.35 -10.58
CA GLY A 25 10.07 -29.36 -9.82
C GLY A 25 10.10 -27.95 -10.37
N CYS A 26 8.97 -27.36 -10.76
CA CYS A 26 8.85 -25.91 -10.76
C CYS A 26 7.36 -25.50 -10.77
N GLY A 27 6.75 -25.53 -9.61
CA GLY A 27 5.46 -24.82 -9.43
C GLY A 27 5.69 -23.31 -9.61
N PRO A 28 4.66 -22.56 -10.06
CA PRO A 28 4.79 -21.12 -10.16
C PRO A 28 5.16 -20.53 -8.80
N SER A 29 6.10 -19.61 -8.78
CA SER A 29 6.47 -18.92 -7.54
C SER A 29 5.29 -18.05 -7.06
N ILE A 30 5.23 -17.75 -5.77
CA ILE A 30 4.20 -16.86 -5.22
C ILE A 30 4.20 -15.50 -5.91
N TYR A 31 5.32 -15.08 -6.47
CA TYR A 31 5.49 -13.86 -7.22
C TYR A 31 4.83 -13.91 -8.61
N ASP A 32 4.74 -15.09 -9.23
CA ASP A 32 4.18 -15.25 -10.58
C ASP A 32 2.65 -15.30 -10.57
N THR A 33 2.06 -15.69 -9.43
CA THR A 33 0.61 -15.78 -9.26
C THR A 33 -0.02 -14.49 -8.78
N TYR A 34 0.77 -13.54 -8.28
CA TYR A 34 0.24 -12.29 -7.74
C TYR A 34 0.02 -11.22 -8.83
N ALA A 35 -1.15 -10.58 -8.80
CA ALA A 35 -1.55 -9.59 -9.80
C ALA A 35 -1.21 -8.15 -9.37
N TYR A 36 0.09 -7.78 -9.41
CA TYR A 36 0.59 -6.46 -8.99
C TYR A 36 -0.08 -5.29 -9.70
N GLY A 37 -0.41 -5.43 -10.99
CA GLY A 37 -1.07 -4.38 -11.76
C GLY A 37 -2.50 -4.04 -11.32
N LYS A 38 -3.07 -4.80 -10.37
CA LYS A 38 -4.37 -4.52 -9.75
C LYS A 38 -4.24 -3.82 -8.40
N GLU A 39 -3.02 -3.61 -7.92
CA GLU A 39 -2.82 -2.89 -6.66
C GLU A 39 -3.20 -1.42 -6.81
N TYR A 40 -3.82 -0.90 -5.77
CA TYR A 40 -4.23 0.50 -5.72
C TYR A 40 -2.99 1.41 -5.73
N ASP A 41 -2.94 2.32 -6.70
CA ASP A 41 -1.92 3.36 -6.76
C ASP A 41 -2.54 4.72 -6.39
N PRO A 42 -2.26 5.22 -5.18
CA PRO A 42 -2.84 6.48 -4.71
C PRO A 42 -2.41 7.70 -5.54
N ARG A 43 -1.32 7.61 -6.31
CA ARG A 43 -0.85 8.70 -7.19
C ARG A 43 -1.76 8.96 -8.37
N GLN A 44 -2.62 8.00 -8.71
CA GLN A 44 -3.60 8.10 -9.81
C GLN A 44 -4.98 8.57 -9.34
N HIS A 45 -5.14 8.85 -8.05
CA HIS A 45 -6.42 9.19 -7.44
C HIS A 45 -6.33 10.48 -6.63
N GLU A 46 -7.49 11.09 -6.37
CA GLU A 46 -7.56 12.22 -5.45
C GLU A 46 -7.16 11.77 -4.04
N TYR A 47 -6.44 12.62 -3.33
CA TYR A 47 -6.00 12.35 -1.97
C TYR A 47 -7.19 12.03 -1.04
N VAL A 48 -7.04 11.00 -0.24
CA VAL A 48 -8.01 10.64 0.80
C VAL A 48 -7.54 11.21 2.13
N ILE A 49 -8.33 12.10 2.71
CA ILE A 49 -8.04 12.76 3.98
C ILE A 49 -7.97 11.71 5.08
N GLY A 50 -6.92 11.76 5.89
CA GLY A 50 -6.74 10.89 7.04
C GLY A 50 -6.73 11.64 8.37
N VAL A 51 -6.72 10.87 9.46
CA VAL A 51 -6.58 11.44 10.81
C VAL A 51 -5.22 12.12 10.95
N THR A 52 -5.17 13.21 11.73
CA THR A 52 -4.01 14.08 11.91
C THR A 52 -3.65 14.98 10.72
N ASP A 53 -4.29 14.86 9.56
CA ASP A 53 -4.11 15.80 8.49
C ASP A 53 -4.58 17.22 8.89
N LEU A 54 -3.96 18.22 8.28
CA LEU A 54 -4.40 19.60 8.42
C LEU A 54 -5.18 19.99 7.18
N ILE A 55 -6.41 20.44 7.36
CA ILE A 55 -7.26 20.93 6.28
C ILE A 55 -7.62 22.40 6.48
N SER A 56 -7.71 23.12 5.39
CA SER A 56 -8.24 24.49 5.32
C SER A 56 -9.53 24.47 4.52
N ILE A 57 -10.55 25.11 5.06
CA ILE A 57 -11.86 25.23 4.43
C ILE A 57 -12.17 26.72 4.33
N GLN A 58 -12.21 27.23 3.12
CA GLN A 58 -12.47 28.64 2.84
C GLN A 58 -13.84 28.81 2.22
N VAL A 59 -14.66 29.65 2.84
CA VAL A 59 -15.94 30.08 2.30
C VAL A 59 -15.75 31.45 1.70
N TYR A 60 -16.01 31.58 0.38
CA TYR A 60 -15.78 32.81 -0.35
C TYR A 60 -16.59 33.98 0.25
N LYS A 61 -15.94 35.13 0.45
CA LYS A 61 -16.49 36.34 1.09
C LYS A 61 -17.00 36.16 2.52
N SER A 62 -16.67 35.05 3.21
CA SER A 62 -17.15 34.78 4.55
C SER A 62 -16.02 34.19 5.42
N PRO A 63 -15.00 35.02 5.78
CA PRO A 63 -13.84 34.56 6.54
C PRO A 63 -14.24 34.10 7.95
N ASP A 64 -15.27 34.65 8.54
CA ASP A 64 -15.72 34.34 9.91
C ASP A 64 -16.25 32.90 10.08
N ILE A 65 -16.69 32.28 8.99
CA ILE A 65 -17.17 30.90 8.95
C ILE A 65 -16.19 29.95 8.22
N SER A 66 -15.02 30.46 7.89
CA SER A 66 -13.95 29.69 7.28
C SER A 66 -13.07 29.06 8.35
N LEU A 67 -12.51 27.89 8.05
CA LEU A 67 -11.53 27.19 8.89
C LEU A 67 -10.15 27.29 8.23
N MET A 68 -9.27 28.13 8.78
CA MET A 68 -7.94 28.38 8.19
C MET A 68 -6.98 27.19 8.34
N ALA A 69 -7.04 26.49 9.47
CA ALA A 69 -6.27 25.28 9.71
C ALA A 69 -6.99 24.43 10.77
N GLY A 70 -7.61 23.33 10.35
CA GLY A 70 -8.24 22.37 11.21
C GLY A 70 -7.49 21.03 11.17
N MET A 71 -7.09 20.51 12.32
CA MET A 71 -6.55 19.16 12.41
C MET A 71 -7.69 18.15 12.42
N VAL A 72 -7.59 17.13 11.59
CA VAL A 72 -8.50 15.99 11.63
C VAL A 72 -8.24 15.20 12.90
N ARG A 73 -9.26 15.14 13.75
CA ARG A 73 -9.21 14.47 15.05
C ARG A 73 -9.09 12.94 14.88
N PRO A 74 -8.68 12.19 15.93
CA PRO A 74 -8.60 10.71 15.88
C PRO A 74 -9.92 10.01 15.52
N ASP A 75 -11.07 10.64 15.80
CA ASP A 75 -12.39 10.16 15.41
C ASP A 75 -12.75 10.50 13.93
N GLY A 76 -11.82 11.08 13.19
CA GLY A 76 -12.00 11.42 11.77
C GLY A 76 -12.77 12.70 11.50
N VAL A 77 -13.02 13.49 12.52
CA VAL A 77 -13.90 14.66 12.50
C VAL A 77 -13.09 15.96 12.50
N VAL A 78 -13.64 16.98 11.86
CA VAL A 78 -13.19 18.37 11.98
C VAL A 78 -14.38 19.24 12.39
N THR A 79 -14.17 20.14 13.36
CA THR A 79 -15.18 21.11 13.77
C THR A 79 -15.08 22.36 12.91
N ILE A 80 -16.17 22.72 12.24
CA ILE A 80 -16.26 23.83 11.30
C ILE A 80 -17.18 24.89 11.90
N PRO A 81 -16.82 26.17 11.89
CA PRO A 81 -17.70 27.23 12.36
C PRO A 81 -19.06 27.15 11.66
N LEU A 82 -20.12 27.40 12.40
CA LEU A 82 -21.52 27.39 11.97
C LEU A 82 -22.10 26.00 11.67
N VAL A 83 -21.32 25.11 11.05
CA VAL A 83 -21.76 23.75 10.61
C VAL A 83 -21.57 22.68 11.70
N GLY A 84 -20.63 22.94 12.62
CA GLY A 84 -20.29 21.99 13.67
C GLY A 84 -19.36 20.86 13.19
N ASP A 85 -19.54 19.67 13.77
CA ASP A 85 -18.70 18.52 13.54
C ASP A 85 -19.03 17.80 12.21
N VAL A 86 -17.98 17.58 11.40
CA VAL A 86 -18.07 16.93 10.09
C VAL A 86 -17.04 15.82 9.99
N ILE A 87 -17.47 14.61 9.63
CA ILE A 87 -16.57 13.48 9.35
C ILE A 87 -15.91 13.71 7.99
N VAL A 88 -14.60 13.88 7.99
CA VAL A 88 -13.79 14.13 6.78
C VAL A 88 -12.81 13.00 6.48
N ALA A 89 -12.38 12.23 7.49
CA ALA A 89 -11.46 11.11 7.27
C ALA A 89 -12.10 10.04 6.37
N GLY A 90 -11.29 9.46 5.49
CA GLY A 90 -11.74 8.48 4.50
C GLY A 90 -12.44 9.09 3.27
N LYS A 91 -12.59 10.41 3.21
CA LYS A 91 -13.20 11.13 2.09
C LYS A 91 -12.16 11.94 1.33
N THR A 92 -12.43 12.23 0.06
CA THR A 92 -11.61 13.17 -0.72
C THR A 92 -12.07 14.62 -0.49
N PRO A 93 -11.20 15.63 -0.69
CA PRO A 93 -11.59 17.03 -0.61
C PRO A 93 -12.81 17.37 -1.47
N SER A 94 -12.94 16.76 -2.65
CA SER A 94 -14.10 16.95 -3.53
C SER A 94 -15.39 16.45 -2.89
N VAL A 95 -15.40 15.29 -2.28
CA VAL A 95 -16.58 14.73 -1.59
C VAL A 95 -16.96 15.61 -0.39
N VAL A 96 -15.99 16.01 0.42
CA VAL A 96 -16.22 16.88 1.58
C VAL A 96 -16.78 18.23 1.15
N ARG A 97 -16.27 18.81 0.04
CA ARG A 97 -16.76 20.08 -0.50
C ARG A 97 -18.24 20.00 -0.86
N GLU A 98 -18.70 18.96 -1.54
CA GLU A 98 -20.10 18.82 -1.93
C GLU A 98 -21.01 18.60 -0.71
N GLU A 99 -20.52 17.88 0.32
CA GLU A 99 -21.24 17.73 1.57
C GLU A 99 -21.37 19.08 2.32
N LEU A 100 -20.30 19.85 2.39
CA LEU A 100 -20.29 21.15 3.04
C LEU A 100 -21.16 22.17 2.31
N LYS A 101 -21.20 22.16 0.98
CA LYS A 101 -22.11 23.02 0.21
C LYS A 101 -23.57 22.82 0.62
N LYS A 102 -23.98 21.55 0.80
CA LYS A 102 -25.35 21.24 1.25
C LYS A 102 -25.61 21.77 2.65
N ARG A 103 -24.68 21.62 3.59
CA ARG A 103 -24.85 22.09 4.97
C ARG A 103 -24.82 23.62 5.06
N PHE A 104 -23.90 24.28 4.34
CA PHE A 104 -23.82 25.73 4.33
C PHE A 104 -24.99 26.39 3.62
N SER A 105 -25.68 25.72 2.69
CA SER A 105 -26.82 26.29 1.96
C SER A 105 -27.98 26.71 2.87
N GLU A 106 -28.06 26.19 4.07
CA GLU A 106 -29.03 26.56 5.10
C GLU A 106 -28.74 27.98 5.68
N TYR A 107 -27.48 28.41 5.62
CA TYR A 107 -27.00 29.63 6.24
C TYR A 107 -26.54 30.68 5.23
N VAL A 108 -25.91 30.23 4.12
CA VAL A 108 -25.31 31.11 3.10
C VAL A 108 -25.81 30.68 1.74
N LYS A 109 -26.53 31.59 1.05
CA LYS A 109 -26.99 31.32 -0.30
C LYS A 109 -25.81 31.28 -1.26
N ASP A 110 -25.76 30.24 -2.11
CA ASP A 110 -24.74 30.06 -3.15
C ASP A 110 -23.28 30.06 -2.61
N ALA A 111 -23.06 29.43 -1.44
CA ALA A 111 -21.74 29.37 -0.84
C ALA A 111 -20.71 28.66 -1.76
N THR A 112 -19.66 29.39 -2.12
CA THR A 112 -18.50 28.82 -2.83
C THR A 112 -17.47 28.39 -1.79
N ILE A 113 -17.20 27.08 -1.74
CA ILE A 113 -16.32 26.47 -0.74
C ILE A 113 -15.08 25.91 -1.43
N ASN A 114 -13.92 26.28 -0.91
CA ASN A 114 -12.65 25.72 -1.31
C ASN A 114 -12.04 24.92 -0.15
N ILE A 115 -11.58 23.70 -0.43
CA ILE A 115 -10.94 22.83 0.55
C ILE A 115 -9.51 22.54 0.09
N THR A 116 -8.57 22.75 0.98
CA THR A 116 -7.15 22.47 0.73
C THR A 116 -6.59 21.62 1.87
N VAL A 117 -5.86 20.56 1.54
CA VAL A 117 -5.07 19.82 2.51
C VAL A 117 -3.77 20.59 2.71
N ALA A 118 -3.66 21.27 3.85
CA ALA A 118 -2.53 22.12 4.20
C ALA A 118 -1.35 21.32 4.80
N GLY A 119 -1.63 20.14 5.35
CA GLY A 119 -0.61 19.24 5.92
C GLY A 119 -0.98 17.77 5.78
N PHE A 120 -0.11 17.01 5.15
CA PHE A 120 -0.25 15.56 4.94
C PHE A 120 0.47 14.84 6.09
N ASN A 121 -0.25 14.51 7.17
CA ASN A 121 0.34 13.88 8.37
C ASN A 121 -0.18 12.46 8.59
N SER A 122 -1.24 12.07 7.89
CA SER A 122 -1.86 10.75 8.02
C SER A 122 -1.11 9.65 7.27
N TYR A 123 -0.29 10.01 6.28
CA TYR A 123 0.44 9.04 5.48
C TYR A 123 1.64 8.49 6.28
N ARG A 124 1.41 7.32 6.88
CA ARG A 124 2.41 6.57 7.66
C ARG A 124 2.38 5.11 7.28
N PHE A 125 3.54 4.47 7.28
CA PHE A 125 3.73 3.03 7.09
C PHE A 125 4.78 2.50 8.06
N LEU A 126 4.77 1.19 8.30
CA LEU A 126 5.70 0.50 9.18
C LEU A 126 6.68 -0.33 8.37
N VAL A 127 7.96 -0.28 8.70
CA VAL A 127 8.97 -1.23 8.20
C VAL A 127 9.50 -2.03 9.38
N SER A 128 9.46 -3.36 9.28
CA SER A 128 9.84 -4.29 10.35
C SER A 128 10.58 -5.51 9.80
N GLY A 129 10.97 -6.42 10.68
CA GLY A 129 11.78 -7.60 10.33
C GLY A 129 13.24 -7.24 10.14
N PHE A 130 13.90 -7.84 9.15
CA PHE A 130 15.33 -7.72 8.92
C PHE A 130 15.72 -6.45 8.14
N ALA A 131 15.13 -5.30 8.48
CA ALA A 131 15.60 -4.00 8.00
C ALA A 131 16.82 -3.51 8.79
N ASN A 132 17.65 -2.66 8.18
CA ASN A 132 18.74 -1.99 8.91
C ASN A 132 18.21 -0.97 9.93
N LYS A 133 17.10 -0.29 9.60
CA LYS A 133 16.44 0.70 10.46
C LYS A 133 14.94 0.42 10.49
N PRO A 134 14.48 -0.59 11.26
CA PRO A 134 13.05 -0.84 11.41
C PRO A 134 12.40 0.33 12.17
N GLY A 135 11.14 0.64 11.83
CA GLY A 135 10.42 1.73 12.47
C GLY A 135 9.20 2.20 11.68
N SER A 136 8.48 3.16 12.24
CA SER A 136 7.38 3.85 11.57
C SER A 136 7.91 5.05 10.79
N TYR A 137 7.49 5.15 9.54
CA TYR A 137 7.88 6.21 8.61
C TYR A 137 6.66 7.05 8.23
N SER A 138 6.82 8.36 8.24
CA SER A 138 5.82 9.31 7.78
C SER A 138 6.40 10.15 6.67
N GLN A 139 5.66 10.32 5.58
CA GLN A 139 6.07 11.10 4.42
C GLN A 139 4.94 12.02 3.97
N LYS A 140 5.29 13.06 3.22
CA LYS A 140 4.33 14.01 2.65
C LYS A 140 3.99 13.69 1.18
N PHE A 141 4.57 12.63 0.65
CA PHE A 141 4.35 12.14 -0.71
C PHE A 141 4.32 10.61 -0.69
N PHE A 142 3.63 10.04 -1.64
CA PHE A 142 3.55 8.59 -1.76
C PHE A 142 4.87 8.01 -2.24
N VAL A 143 5.29 6.92 -1.62
CA VAL A 143 6.54 6.21 -1.92
C VAL A 143 6.23 4.80 -2.42
N THR A 144 7.15 4.25 -3.19
CA THR A 144 7.12 2.84 -3.61
C THR A 144 7.78 1.94 -2.56
N VAL A 145 7.68 0.62 -2.76
CA VAL A 145 8.36 -0.36 -1.87
C VAL A 145 9.86 -0.11 -1.85
N SER A 146 10.49 0.10 -3.02
CA SER A 146 11.93 0.31 -3.11
C SER A 146 12.36 1.58 -2.38
N GLU A 147 11.60 2.67 -2.49
CA GLU A 147 11.85 3.93 -1.77
C GLU A 147 11.67 3.75 -0.27
N ALA A 148 10.61 3.07 0.17
CA ALA A 148 10.37 2.78 1.58
C ALA A 148 11.49 1.94 2.20
N LEU A 149 12.00 0.96 1.47
CA LEU A 149 13.14 0.15 1.89
C LEU A 149 14.43 0.96 1.93
N ALA A 150 14.67 1.83 0.96
CA ALA A 150 15.84 2.74 0.96
C ALA A 150 15.83 3.64 2.20
N MET A 151 14.67 4.16 2.61
CA MET A 151 14.51 4.96 3.83
C MET A 151 14.83 4.15 5.08
N ALA A 152 14.46 2.86 5.11
CA ALA A 152 14.80 1.93 6.19
C ALA A 152 16.24 1.41 6.12
N GLY A 153 17.07 1.94 5.23
CA GLY A 153 18.47 1.52 5.04
C GLY A 153 18.63 0.16 4.36
N GLY A 154 17.57 -0.34 3.72
CA GLY A 154 17.53 -1.62 3.04
C GLY A 154 17.48 -2.84 3.96
N PRO A 155 17.46 -4.05 3.38
CA PRO A 155 17.60 -5.32 4.10
C PRO A 155 18.97 -5.43 4.78
N ASN A 156 19.02 -6.00 5.98
CA ASN A 156 20.27 -6.25 6.69
C ASN A 156 20.92 -7.57 6.22
N LYS A 157 22.09 -7.88 6.79
CA LYS A 157 22.87 -9.10 6.43
C LYS A 157 22.19 -10.44 6.73
N PHE A 158 21.14 -10.43 7.52
CA PHE A 158 20.36 -11.62 7.90
C PHE A 158 19.07 -11.75 7.09
N ALA A 159 18.73 -10.74 6.31
CA ALA A 159 17.52 -10.70 5.50
C ALA A 159 17.60 -11.72 4.36
N GLY A 160 16.49 -12.41 4.15
CA GLY A 160 16.23 -13.11 2.90
C GLY A 160 15.88 -12.15 1.76
N ASP A 161 15.34 -12.71 0.68
CA ASP A 161 14.88 -11.91 -0.46
C ASP A 161 13.40 -11.54 -0.37
N GLN A 162 12.67 -12.29 0.45
CA GLN A 162 11.23 -12.16 0.55
C GLN A 162 10.83 -10.99 1.44
N ILE A 163 9.97 -10.13 0.88
CA ILE A 163 9.31 -9.03 1.58
C ILE A 163 7.81 -9.24 1.44
N ILE A 164 7.09 -9.05 2.53
CA ILE A 164 5.63 -9.10 2.52
C ILE A 164 5.09 -7.76 2.98
N ILE A 165 4.20 -7.18 2.18
CA ILE A 165 3.44 -6.00 2.57
C ILE A 165 2.09 -6.48 3.07
N TYR A 166 1.77 -6.14 4.30
CA TYR A 166 0.46 -6.34 4.89
C TYR A 166 -0.35 -5.07 4.70
N ARG A 167 -1.42 -5.18 3.93
CA ARG A 167 -2.32 -4.08 3.59
C ARG A 167 -3.73 -4.40 4.04
N ALA A 168 -4.30 -3.56 4.91
CA ALA A 168 -5.71 -3.67 5.28
C ALA A 168 -6.58 -3.07 4.17
N ASP A 169 -7.67 -3.75 3.83
CA ASP A 169 -8.73 -3.21 2.99
C ASP A 169 -9.75 -2.40 3.83
N LYS A 170 -10.78 -1.87 3.17
CA LYS A 170 -11.82 -1.07 3.82
C LYS A 170 -12.66 -1.85 4.83
N ASP A 171 -12.72 -3.16 4.69
CA ASP A 171 -13.49 -4.08 5.53
C ASP A 171 -12.64 -4.64 6.69
N GLY A 172 -11.37 -4.24 6.76
CA GLY A 172 -10.43 -4.66 7.80
C GLY A 172 -9.73 -5.99 7.51
N HIS A 173 -9.95 -6.61 6.35
CA HIS A 173 -9.20 -7.81 5.96
C HIS A 173 -7.78 -7.42 5.56
N VAL A 174 -6.81 -8.19 6.05
CA VAL A 174 -5.40 -7.95 5.75
C VAL A 174 -4.97 -8.84 4.59
N ARG A 175 -4.54 -8.21 3.49
CA ARG A 175 -3.95 -8.88 2.33
C ARG A 175 -2.44 -8.92 2.47
N GLN A 176 -1.84 -9.95 1.90
CA GLN A 176 -0.39 -10.09 1.80
C GLN A 176 0.04 -9.88 0.36
N ILE A 177 0.94 -8.93 0.15
CA ILE A 177 1.53 -8.63 -1.16
C ILE A 177 2.97 -9.10 -1.11
N PRO A 178 3.31 -10.23 -1.75
CA PRO A 178 4.67 -10.74 -1.76
C PRO A 178 5.54 -9.92 -2.71
N VAL A 179 6.74 -9.56 -2.30
CA VAL A 179 7.67 -8.74 -3.08
C VAL A 179 9.08 -9.33 -2.96
N SER A 180 9.83 -9.36 -4.06
CA SER A 180 11.26 -9.70 -4.06
C SER A 180 12.10 -8.44 -4.27
N TYR A 181 12.89 -8.09 -3.25
CA TYR A 181 13.79 -6.94 -3.33
C TYR A 181 14.81 -7.08 -4.46
N LYS A 182 15.38 -8.28 -4.61
CA LYS A 182 16.36 -8.56 -5.67
C LYS A 182 15.78 -8.43 -7.07
N MET A 183 14.54 -8.86 -7.29
CA MET A 183 13.89 -8.77 -8.59
C MET A 183 13.59 -7.33 -8.97
N ILE A 184 13.15 -6.50 -8.02
CA ILE A 184 12.95 -5.06 -8.23
C ILE A 184 14.29 -4.39 -8.58
N MET A 185 15.30 -4.55 -7.73
CA MET A 185 16.59 -3.91 -7.90
C MET A 185 17.35 -4.36 -9.17
N ALA A 186 17.10 -5.59 -9.60
CA ALA A 186 17.64 -6.10 -10.88
C ALA A 186 16.83 -5.66 -12.11
N GLY A 187 15.70 -4.96 -11.92
CA GLY A 187 14.81 -4.55 -13.00
C GLY A 187 14.09 -5.70 -13.71
N LYS A 188 14.09 -6.91 -13.11
CA LYS A 188 13.45 -8.10 -13.69
C LYS A 188 11.92 -8.09 -13.55
N ARG A 189 11.42 -7.54 -12.46
CA ARG A 189 9.99 -7.49 -12.12
C ARG A 189 9.65 -6.11 -11.53
N PRO A 190 9.71 -5.03 -12.34
CA PRO A 190 9.43 -3.67 -11.87
C PRO A 190 8.00 -3.48 -11.37
N GLU A 191 7.05 -4.32 -11.82
CA GLU A 191 5.67 -4.30 -11.37
C GLU A 191 5.50 -4.67 -9.89
N MET A 192 6.50 -5.30 -9.26
CA MET A 192 6.51 -5.56 -7.82
C MET A 192 6.76 -4.31 -6.98
N ASP A 193 7.27 -3.24 -7.60
CA ASP A 193 7.53 -1.98 -6.91
C ASP A 193 6.25 -1.16 -6.75
N VAL A 194 5.29 -1.76 -6.04
CA VAL A 194 3.96 -1.18 -5.81
C VAL A 194 4.05 0.06 -4.92
N CYS A 195 3.09 0.96 -5.07
CA CYS A 195 2.97 2.13 -4.21
C CYS A 195 2.49 1.72 -2.80
N ILE A 196 3.16 2.24 -1.78
CA ILE A 196 2.78 2.06 -0.38
C ILE A 196 1.61 2.97 -0.06
N VAL A 197 0.63 2.48 0.69
CA VAL A 197 -0.50 3.28 1.18
C VAL A 197 -0.40 3.49 2.69
N ALA A 198 -1.18 4.45 3.21
CA ALA A 198 -1.23 4.71 4.64
C ALA A 198 -1.69 3.47 5.41
N GLY A 199 -0.97 3.11 6.46
CA GLY A 199 -1.25 1.92 7.28
C GLY A 199 -0.60 0.63 6.82
N ASP A 200 0.10 0.61 5.68
CA ASP A 200 0.85 -0.57 5.24
C ASP A 200 1.93 -0.96 6.26
N SER A 201 2.14 -2.26 6.42
CA SER A 201 3.24 -2.83 7.17
C SER A 201 4.12 -3.68 6.26
N ILE A 202 5.37 -3.25 6.08
CA ILE A 202 6.38 -3.92 5.26
C ILE A 202 7.23 -4.78 6.17
N VAL A 203 7.24 -6.09 5.94
CA VAL A 203 8.00 -7.05 6.72
C VAL A 203 9.08 -7.67 5.84
N ILE A 204 10.34 -7.48 6.22
CA ILE A 204 11.50 -8.09 5.57
C ILE A 204 11.79 -9.42 6.28
N GLN A 205 11.74 -10.51 5.56
CA GLN A 205 11.98 -11.85 6.07
C GLN A 205 13.41 -12.32 5.84
#